data_4e8c89f24bcc8f74ee7a6b9f3cfaf36d
#
_entry.id   4e8c89f24bcc8f74ee7a6b9f3cfaf36d
#
_cell.length_a   1.000
_cell.length_b   1.000
_cell.length_c   1.000
_cell.angle_alpha   90.00
_cell.angle_beta   90.00
_cell.angle_gamma   90.00
#
_symmetry.space_group_name_H-M   'P 1'
#
loop_
_entity.id
_entity.type
_entity.pdbx_description
1 polymer ?
#
loop_
_entity_poly.entity_id
_entity_poly.type
_entity_poly.pdbx_seq_one_letter_code
_entity_poly.pdbx_strand_id
1 'polypeptide(L)'
;MKQVLVVDDSPVIRKIARRILEGMQLSTSEAADGREALAACSFRMPDALFVDGSMPGLDGYEFLRKLRRMPGGDRPKVVFCSTEQDVALIARAMHAGADEFLIKPFDRQAVETKFGNLGLVA
;
A
#
# COMPACT_ATOMS: atom_id res chain seq x y z
N MET A 1 -7.29 -0.36 16.71
CA MET A 1 -6.06 -0.45 15.90
C MET A 1 -6.33 0.07 14.50
N LYS A 2 -5.38 0.76 13.94
CA LYS A 2 -5.47 1.20 12.56
C LYS A 2 -5.40 0.00 11.61
N GLN A 3 -6.13 0.08 10.51
CA GLN A 3 -6.28 -1.00 9.54
C GLN A 3 -5.44 -0.72 8.30
N VAL A 4 -4.59 -1.68 7.91
CA VAL A 4 -3.76 -1.58 6.71
C VAL A 4 -4.11 -2.70 5.75
N LEU A 5 -4.42 -2.34 4.50
CA LEU A 5 -4.63 -3.31 3.43
C LEU A 5 -3.32 -3.49 2.68
N VAL A 6 -2.83 -4.72 2.63
CA VAL A 6 -1.58 -5.07 1.91
C VAL A 6 -1.96 -5.62 0.54
N VAL A 7 -1.57 -4.91 -0.51
CA VAL A 7 -1.90 -5.24 -1.89
C VAL A 7 -0.63 -5.62 -2.65
N ASP A 8 -0.48 -6.91 -2.96
CA ASP A 8 0.68 -7.44 -3.67
C ASP A 8 0.29 -8.80 -4.25
N ASP A 9 0.72 -9.10 -5.47
CA ASP A 9 0.40 -10.39 -6.09
C ASP A 9 1.21 -11.56 -5.53
N SER A 10 2.27 -11.27 -4.78
CA SER A 10 3.11 -12.29 -4.15
C SER A 10 2.61 -12.62 -2.74
N PRO A 11 2.15 -13.87 -2.49
CA PRO A 11 1.73 -14.27 -1.14
C PRO A 11 2.87 -14.16 -0.12
N VAL A 12 4.11 -14.39 -0.54
CA VAL A 12 5.28 -14.30 0.35
C VAL A 12 5.50 -12.86 0.78
N ILE A 13 5.44 -11.92 -0.16
CA ILE A 13 5.62 -10.50 0.16
C ILE A 13 4.49 -10.02 1.07
N ARG A 14 3.24 -10.42 0.79
CA ARG A 14 2.12 -10.04 1.67
C ARG A 14 2.35 -10.53 3.10
N LYS A 15 2.82 -11.78 3.25
CA LYS A 15 3.08 -12.35 4.57
C LYS A 15 4.17 -11.58 5.31
N ILE A 16 5.26 -11.24 4.62
CA ILE A 16 6.37 -10.48 5.21
C ILE A 16 5.88 -9.09 5.65
N ALA A 17 5.21 -8.38 4.76
CA ALA A 17 4.70 -7.04 5.05
C ALA A 17 3.73 -7.06 6.23
N ARG A 18 2.80 -8.02 6.25
CA ARG A 18 1.83 -8.14 7.34
C ARG A 18 2.50 -8.38 8.68
N ARG A 19 3.50 -9.27 8.72
CA ARG A 19 4.23 -9.54 9.98
C ARG A 19 4.90 -8.29 10.52
N ILE A 20 5.50 -7.49 9.65
CA ILE A 20 6.15 -6.24 10.07
C ILE A 20 5.10 -5.27 10.61
N LEU A 21 4.02 -5.08 9.87
CA LEU A 21 2.98 -4.13 10.25
C LEU A 21 2.26 -4.55 11.53
N GLU A 22 2.00 -5.84 11.71
CA GLU A 22 1.38 -6.35 12.93
C GLU A 22 2.29 -6.18 14.13
N GLY A 23 3.60 -6.27 13.92
CA GLY A 23 4.59 -5.95 14.94
C GLY A 23 4.59 -4.48 15.36
N MET A 24 4.03 -3.60 14.52
CA MET A 24 3.87 -2.17 14.81
C MET A 24 2.50 -1.86 15.43
N GLN A 25 1.75 -2.87 15.85
CA GLN A 25 0.41 -2.73 16.43
C GLN A 25 -0.61 -2.22 15.41
N LEU A 26 -0.46 -2.62 14.15
CA LEU A 26 -1.43 -2.35 13.10
C LEU A 26 -2.19 -3.63 12.78
N SER A 27 -3.46 -3.50 12.44
CA SER A 27 -4.28 -4.62 11.99
C SER A 27 -4.15 -4.71 10.46
N THR A 28 -4.05 -5.92 9.91
CA THR A 28 -3.79 -6.08 8.48
C THR A 28 -4.82 -6.96 7.79
N SER A 29 -5.02 -6.70 6.51
CA SER A 29 -5.75 -7.55 5.59
C SER A 29 -4.99 -7.59 4.27
N GLU A 30 -5.40 -8.45 3.33
CA GLU A 30 -4.67 -8.67 2.09
C GLU A 30 -5.57 -8.56 0.88
N ALA A 31 -4.97 -8.15 -0.23
CA ALA A 31 -5.56 -8.28 -1.55
C ALA A 31 -4.46 -8.72 -2.52
N ALA A 32 -4.79 -9.62 -3.44
CA ALA A 32 -3.80 -10.18 -4.37
C ALA A 32 -3.63 -9.35 -5.64
N ASP A 33 -4.55 -8.44 -5.91
CA ASP A 33 -4.49 -7.57 -7.09
C ASP A 33 -5.32 -6.30 -6.87
N GLY A 34 -5.28 -5.41 -7.85
CA GLY A 34 -5.98 -4.13 -7.76
C GLY A 34 -7.50 -4.25 -7.69
N ARG A 35 -8.07 -5.26 -8.34
CA ARG A 35 -9.53 -5.45 -8.32
C ARG A 35 -10.01 -5.90 -6.94
N GLU A 36 -9.32 -6.86 -6.35
CA GLU A 36 -9.60 -7.29 -4.98
C GLU A 36 -9.46 -6.12 -4.02
N ALA A 37 -8.42 -5.31 -4.21
CA ALA A 37 -8.17 -4.15 -3.35
C ALA A 37 -9.29 -3.12 -3.46
N LEU A 38 -9.77 -2.84 -4.67
CA LEU A 38 -10.90 -1.91 -4.85
C LEU A 38 -12.16 -2.44 -4.19
N ALA A 39 -12.44 -3.74 -4.33
CA ALA A 39 -13.60 -4.37 -3.69
C ALA A 39 -13.49 -4.27 -2.17
N ALA A 40 -12.32 -4.54 -1.62
CA ALA A 40 -12.07 -4.44 -0.19
C ALA A 40 -12.30 -3.02 0.32
N CYS A 41 -11.79 -2.02 -0.40
CA CYS A 41 -11.96 -0.61 -0.05
C CYS A 41 -13.41 -0.15 -0.16
N SER A 42 -14.15 -0.66 -1.13
CA SER A 42 -15.59 -0.39 -1.26
C SER A 42 -16.38 -0.92 -0.08
N PHE A 43 -15.98 -2.09 0.42
CA PHE A 43 -16.65 -2.71 1.55
C PHE A 43 -16.30 -1.97 2.86
N ARG A 44 -15.02 -1.69 3.05
CA ARG A 44 -14.54 -0.98 4.24
C ARG A 44 -13.22 -0.28 3.92
N MET A 45 -13.24 1.05 3.95
CA MET A 45 -12.04 1.83 3.63
C MET A 45 -10.99 1.67 4.75
N PRO A 46 -9.77 1.20 4.43
CA PRO A 46 -8.71 1.08 5.44
C PRO A 46 -8.15 2.44 5.83
N ASP A 47 -7.38 2.47 6.92
CA ASP A 47 -6.65 3.67 7.33
C ASP A 47 -5.41 3.90 6.46
N ALA A 48 -4.80 2.81 5.99
CA ALA A 48 -3.64 2.89 5.13
C ALA A 48 -3.58 1.69 4.19
N LEU A 49 -2.77 1.82 3.13
CA LEU A 49 -2.52 0.75 2.17
C LEU A 49 -1.03 0.64 1.91
N PHE A 50 -0.59 -0.60 1.73
CA PHE A 50 0.73 -0.96 1.22
C PHE A 50 0.47 -1.52 -0.18
N VAL A 51 0.90 -0.82 -1.23
CA VAL A 51 0.49 -1.15 -2.60
C VAL A 51 1.71 -1.44 -3.48
N ASP A 52 1.75 -2.66 -4.04
CA ASP A 52 2.75 -3.02 -5.05
C ASP A 52 2.43 -2.30 -6.36
N GLY A 53 3.42 -1.63 -6.93
CA GLY A 53 3.24 -0.89 -8.18
C GLY A 53 3.12 -1.76 -9.42
N SER A 54 3.61 -2.99 -9.36
CA SER A 54 3.66 -3.89 -10.52
C SER A 54 2.88 -5.16 -10.25
N MET A 55 1.63 -5.19 -10.68
CA MET A 55 0.73 -6.35 -10.53
C MET A 55 0.05 -6.64 -11.85
N PRO A 56 -0.28 -7.93 -12.15
CA PRO A 56 -1.01 -8.25 -13.36
C PRO A 56 -2.43 -7.69 -13.34
N GLY A 57 -2.96 -7.37 -14.50
CA GLY A 57 -4.28 -6.78 -14.62
C GLY A 57 -4.28 -5.32 -14.22
N LEU A 58 -5.04 -4.97 -13.20
CA LEU A 58 -5.07 -3.60 -12.68
C LEU A 58 -3.85 -3.40 -11.77
N ASP A 59 -2.85 -2.67 -12.27
CA ASP A 59 -1.60 -2.45 -11.54
C ASP A 59 -1.77 -1.43 -10.39
N GLY A 60 -0.72 -1.28 -9.59
CA GLY A 60 -0.77 -0.43 -8.40
C GLY A 60 -1.02 1.03 -8.70
N TYR A 61 -0.49 1.54 -9.80
CA TYR A 61 -0.68 2.94 -10.19
C TYR A 61 -2.14 3.20 -10.59
N GLU A 62 -2.71 2.32 -11.43
CA GLU A 62 -4.11 2.45 -11.83
C GLU A 62 -5.05 2.26 -10.66
N PHE A 63 -4.73 1.31 -9.77
CA PHE A 63 -5.49 1.11 -8.54
C PHE A 63 -5.50 2.40 -7.71
N LEU A 64 -4.34 3.02 -7.52
CA LEU A 64 -4.22 4.26 -6.74
C LEU A 64 -5.10 5.37 -7.32
N ARG A 65 -5.08 5.54 -8.63
CA ARG A 65 -5.92 6.55 -9.28
C ARG A 65 -7.40 6.29 -9.04
N LYS A 66 -7.82 5.02 -9.15
CA LYS A 66 -9.22 4.66 -8.91
C LYS A 66 -9.58 4.83 -7.44
N LEU A 67 -8.70 4.44 -6.53
CA LEU A 67 -8.90 4.61 -5.10
C LEU A 67 -9.17 6.08 -4.77
N ARG A 68 -8.35 6.98 -5.27
CA ARG A 68 -8.48 8.41 -4.94
C ARG A 68 -9.77 9.05 -5.47
N ARG A 69 -10.44 8.41 -6.41
CA ARG A 69 -11.74 8.86 -6.95
C ARG A 69 -12.94 8.25 -6.23
N MET A 70 -12.71 7.24 -5.39
CA MET A 70 -13.80 6.60 -4.64
C MET A 70 -14.26 7.51 -3.50
N PRO A 71 -15.54 7.41 -3.10
CA PRO A 71 -16.01 8.10 -1.89
C PRO A 71 -15.16 7.69 -0.69
N GLY A 72 -14.58 8.66 0.01
CA GLY A 72 -13.67 8.41 1.13
C GLY A 72 -12.28 7.96 0.74
N GLY A 73 -12.01 7.79 -0.55
CA GLY A 73 -10.73 7.29 -1.05
C GLY A 73 -9.57 8.28 -0.98
N ASP A 74 -9.84 9.52 -0.62
CA ASP A 74 -8.82 10.53 -0.40
C ASP A 74 -8.20 10.46 1.01
N ARG A 75 -8.82 9.73 1.93
CA ARG A 75 -8.40 9.70 3.33
C ARG A 75 -7.29 8.70 3.67
N PRO A 76 -7.27 7.47 3.13
CA PRO A 76 -6.25 6.52 3.55
C PRO A 76 -4.85 6.98 3.12
N LYS A 77 -3.87 6.66 3.96
CA LYS A 77 -2.47 6.86 3.62
C LYS A 77 -2.01 5.72 2.72
N VAL A 78 -1.23 6.02 1.69
CA VAL A 78 -0.76 5.02 0.74
C VAL A 78 0.75 5.01 0.68
N VAL A 79 1.34 3.84 0.94
CA VAL A 79 2.76 3.57 0.72
C VAL A 79 2.87 2.75 -0.57
N PHE A 80 3.47 3.33 -1.60
CA PHE A 80 3.61 2.72 -2.92
C PHE A 80 4.96 2.01 -3.00
N CYS A 81 4.97 0.73 -3.36
CA CYS A 81 6.17 -0.09 -3.36
C CYS A 81 6.55 -0.49 -4.78
N SER A 82 7.80 -0.27 -5.17
CA SER A 82 8.28 -0.62 -6.51
C SER A 82 9.79 -0.88 -6.47
N THR A 83 10.36 -1.27 -7.61
CA THR A 83 11.81 -1.46 -7.71
C THR A 83 12.50 -0.13 -8.00
N GLU A 84 13.79 -0.04 -7.72
CA GLU A 84 14.56 1.17 -7.97
C GLU A 84 14.69 1.53 -9.45
N GLN A 85 14.46 0.55 -10.36
CA GLN A 85 14.48 0.80 -11.79
C GLN A 85 13.26 1.58 -12.27
N ASP A 86 12.20 1.61 -11.46
CA ASP A 86 10.94 2.24 -11.84
C ASP A 86 10.77 3.63 -11.23
N VAL A 87 11.82 4.46 -11.31
CA VAL A 87 11.80 5.82 -10.74
C VAL A 87 10.66 6.65 -11.33
N ALA A 88 10.41 6.52 -12.63
CA ALA A 88 9.32 7.26 -13.28
C ALA A 88 7.95 6.82 -12.75
N LEU A 89 7.77 5.54 -12.50
CA LEU A 89 6.52 5.01 -11.94
C LEU A 89 6.31 5.53 -10.51
N ILE A 90 7.36 5.53 -9.70
CA ILE A 90 7.30 6.06 -8.34
C ILE A 90 6.89 7.54 -8.36
N ALA A 91 7.52 8.34 -9.22
CA ALA A 91 7.20 9.77 -9.34
C ALA A 91 5.74 9.97 -9.75
N ARG A 92 5.24 9.16 -10.69
CA ARG A 92 3.84 9.22 -11.13
C ARG A 92 2.88 8.85 -9.99
N ALA A 93 3.23 7.82 -9.21
CA ALA A 93 2.41 7.40 -8.09
C ALA A 93 2.34 8.49 -7.01
N MET A 94 3.46 9.12 -6.69
CA MET A 94 3.48 10.21 -5.72
C MET A 94 2.61 11.37 -6.19
N HIS A 95 2.69 11.69 -7.48
CA HIS A 95 1.86 12.75 -8.07
C HIS A 95 0.37 12.36 -8.07
N ALA A 96 0.07 11.07 -8.22
CA ALA A 96 -1.32 10.57 -8.23
C ALA A 96 -1.93 10.43 -6.83
N GLY A 97 -1.16 10.66 -5.77
CA GLY A 97 -1.69 10.70 -4.42
C GLY A 97 -1.12 9.70 -3.43
N ALA A 98 0.00 9.03 -3.76
CA ALA A 98 0.70 8.22 -2.77
C ALA A 98 1.37 9.15 -1.74
N ASP A 99 1.42 8.72 -0.49
CA ASP A 99 1.99 9.53 0.60
C ASP A 99 3.46 9.21 0.85
N GLU A 100 3.87 7.98 0.58
CA GLU A 100 5.24 7.52 0.74
C GLU A 100 5.53 6.43 -0.28
N PHE A 101 6.82 6.11 -0.45
CA PHE A 101 7.22 5.00 -1.32
C PHE A 101 8.24 4.11 -0.61
N LEU A 102 8.29 2.86 -1.06
CA LEU A 102 9.27 1.87 -0.64
C LEU A 102 9.92 1.26 -1.87
N ILE A 103 11.22 0.98 -1.77
CA ILE A 103 11.96 0.30 -2.84
C ILE A 103 12.09 -1.18 -2.47
N LYS A 104 11.78 -2.06 -3.42
CA LYS A 104 12.01 -3.51 -3.28
C LYS A 104 13.46 -3.85 -3.66
N PRO A 105 14.12 -4.73 -2.93
CA PRO A 105 13.69 -5.38 -1.70
C PRO A 105 13.74 -4.44 -0.51
N PHE A 106 12.76 -4.56 0.38
CA PHE A 106 12.70 -3.75 1.58
C PHE A 106 12.97 -4.61 2.82
N ASP A 107 13.40 -3.97 3.90
CA ASP A 107 13.57 -4.63 5.19
C ASP A 107 12.56 -4.09 6.20
N ARG A 108 12.57 -4.67 7.39
CA ARG A 108 11.67 -4.24 8.47
C ARG A 108 11.83 -2.75 8.79
N GLN A 109 13.08 -2.28 8.89
CA GLN A 109 13.35 -0.89 9.24
C GLN A 109 12.77 0.08 8.23
N ALA A 110 12.88 -0.23 6.94
CA ALA A 110 12.34 0.61 5.87
C ALA A 110 10.81 0.73 5.99
N VAL A 111 10.13 -0.39 6.22
CA VAL A 111 8.68 -0.40 6.40
C VAL A 111 8.30 0.40 7.65
N GLU A 112 8.98 0.17 8.76
CA GLU A 112 8.70 0.87 10.01
C GLU A 112 8.89 2.38 9.87
N THR A 113 9.95 2.79 9.18
CA THR A 113 10.23 4.21 8.97
C THR A 113 9.12 4.86 8.15
N LYS A 114 8.74 4.24 7.03
CA LYS A 114 7.73 4.83 6.15
C LYS A 114 6.36 4.90 6.79
N PHE A 115 5.93 3.84 7.44
CA PHE A 115 4.64 3.83 8.11
C PHE A 115 4.66 4.70 9.38
N GLY A 116 5.80 4.78 10.06
CA GLY A 116 5.96 5.69 11.20
C GLY A 116 5.79 7.15 10.81
N ASN A 117 6.28 7.52 9.61
CA ASN A 117 6.17 8.90 9.11
C ASN A 117 4.72 9.30 8.80
N LEU A 118 3.82 8.35 8.68
CA LEU A 118 2.43 8.62 8.31
C LEU A 118 1.52 8.92 9.50
N GLY A 119 2.03 8.82 10.71
CA GLY A 119 1.26 9.10 11.93
C GLY A 119 0.23 8.03 12.27
N LEU A 120 0.40 6.82 11.77
CA LEU A 120 -0.52 5.69 12.03
C LEU A 120 -0.25 5.02 13.37
N VAL A 121 0.94 5.19 13.90
CA VAL A 121 1.38 4.61 15.19
C VAL A 121 1.89 5.72 16.08
N ALA A 122 1.74 5.51 17.38
CA ALA A 122 2.16 6.50 18.37
C ALA A 122 3.68 6.62 18.45
#